data_04d93610807b874490b97e6b9d846b91
#
_entry.id   04d93610807b874490b97e6b9d846b91
#
_cell.length_a   1.000
_cell.length_b   1.000
_cell.length_c   1.000
_cell.angle_alpha   90.00
_cell.angle_beta   90.00
_cell.angle_gamma   90.00
#
_symmetry.space_group_name_H-M   'P 1'
#
loop_
_entity.id
_entity.type
_entity.pdbx_description
1 polymer ?
#
loop_
_entity_poly.entity_id
_entity_poly.type
_entity_poly.pdbx_seq_one_letter_code
_entity_poly.pdbx_strand_id
1 'polypeptide(L)'
;MTTSTHGPLRVGVGGPVGSGKTALCEMLCRAMRERYDMAVITNDIYTREDMEILLRADALPAERLMGVETGGCPHTAIREDASINLTAVSDIVRKWPGLELVFVESGGDNLAATFSPELADITIYVIDVAARRSDRKSTRLNS
;
A
#
# COMPACT_ATOMS: atom_id res chain seq x y z
N MET A 1 -6.46 7.86 -24.87
CA MET A 1 -5.92 7.76 -23.50
C MET A 1 -4.46 8.18 -23.49
N THR A 2 -4.15 9.23 -22.76
CA THR A 2 -2.78 9.72 -22.66
C THR A 2 -2.01 8.88 -21.66
N THR A 3 -0.97 8.19 -22.14
CA THR A 3 -0.02 7.56 -21.25
C THR A 3 0.83 8.64 -20.59
N SER A 4 0.94 8.58 -19.27
CA SER A 4 1.83 9.48 -18.55
C SER A 4 3.28 9.26 -19.00
N THR A 5 4.00 10.32 -19.31
CA THR A 5 5.42 10.25 -19.68
C THR A 5 6.29 9.79 -18.51
N HIS A 6 5.77 9.86 -17.28
CA HIS A 6 6.47 9.49 -16.05
C HIS A 6 6.03 8.13 -15.47
N GLY A 7 5.19 7.40 -16.22
CA GLY A 7 4.61 6.17 -15.74
C GLY A 7 3.40 6.42 -14.82
N PRO A 8 2.94 5.39 -14.10
CA PRO A 8 1.78 5.51 -13.23
C PRO A 8 2.04 6.40 -12.02
N LEU A 9 0.98 7.01 -11.51
CA LEU A 9 1.03 7.64 -10.19
C LEU A 9 1.18 6.55 -9.13
N ARG A 10 2.16 6.69 -8.26
CA ARG A 10 2.44 5.73 -7.20
C ARG A 10 2.00 6.31 -5.87
N VAL A 11 1.09 5.62 -5.21
CA VAL A 11 0.50 6.04 -3.94
C VAL A 11 0.93 5.06 -2.86
N GLY A 12 1.72 5.51 -1.91
CA GLY A 12 2.10 4.73 -0.74
C GLY A 12 0.98 4.75 0.30
N VAL A 13 0.61 3.59 0.81
CA VAL A 13 -0.38 3.47 1.88
C VAL A 13 0.31 2.88 3.09
N GLY A 14 0.49 3.68 4.11
CA GLY A 14 1.17 3.27 5.34
C GLY A 14 0.27 3.39 6.55
N GLY A 15 0.74 2.88 7.66
CA GLY A 15 0.04 2.91 8.93
C GLY A 15 0.29 1.65 9.74
N PRO A 16 -0.06 1.67 11.03
CA PRO A 16 0.17 0.50 11.89
C PRO A 16 -0.72 -0.69 11.54
N VAL A 17 -0.33 -1.87 12.01
CA VAL A 17 -1.12 -3.09 11.88
C VAL A 17 -2.49 -2.86 12.53
N GLY A 18 -3.54 -3.31 11.86
CA GLY A 18 -4.90 -3.14 12.34
C GLY A 18 -5.50 -1.76 12.12
N SER A 19 -4.79 -0.87 11.41
CA SER A 19 -5.30 0.48 11.12
C SER A 19 -6.34 0.53 10.00
N GLY A 20 -6.44 -0.54 9.21
CA GLY A 20 -7.36 -0.59 8.08
C GLY A 20 -6.72 -0.28 6.73
N LYS A 21 -5.41 -0.39 6.62
CA LYS A 21 -4.69 -0.16 5.35
C LYS A 21 -5.25 -1.00 4.20
N THR A 22 -5.40 -2.30 4.44
CA THR A 22 -5.88 -3.23 3.41
C THR A 22 -7.33 -2.95 3.05
N ALA A 23 -8.14 -2.62 4.06
CA ALA A 23 -9.55 -2.24 3.83
C ALA A 23 -9.65 -0.96 2.99
N LEU A 24 -8.77 0.00 3.23
CA LEU A 24 -8.71 1.23 2.43
C LEU A 24 -8.30 0.91 0.99
N CYS A 25 -7.30 0.07 0.80
CA CYS A 25 -6.87 -0.36 -0.54
C CYS A 25 -8.01 -1.04 -1.29
N GLU A 26 -8.75 -1.93 -0.62
CA GLU A 26 -9.92 -2.59 -1.19
C GLU A 26 -10.96 -1.57 -1.64
N MET A 27 -11.29 -0.62 -0.78
CA MET A 27 -12.30 0.41 -1.07
C MET A 27 -11.88 1.28 -2.25
N LEU A 28 -10.62 1.72 -2.27
CA LEU A 28 -10.09 2.54 -3.35
C LEU A 28 -10.07 1.76 -4.68
N CYS A 29 -9.70 0.49 -4.65
CA CYS A 29 -9.73 -0.34 -5.85
C CYS A 29 -11.14 -0.44 -6.42
N ARG A 30 -12.12 -0.72 -5.58
CA ARG A 30 -13.53 -0.82 -6.00
C ARG A 30 -14.06 0.49 -6.56
N ALA A 31 -13.66 1.61 -5.98
CA ALA A 31 -14.10 2.93 -6.41
C ALA A 31 -13.48 3.38 -7.72
N MET A 32 -12.26 2.94 -8.01
CA MET A 32 -11.44 3.51 -9.06
C MET A 32 -11.13 2.55 -10.23
N ARG A 33 -11.29 1.25 -10.03
CA ARG A 33 -10.86 0.22 -11.01
C ARG A 33 -11.52 0.32 -12.38
N GLU A 34 -12.71 0.90 -12.45
CA GLU A 34 -13.42 1.08 -13.73
C GLU A 34 -13.02 2.37 -14.45
N ARG A 35 -12.41 3.30 -13.71
CA ARG A 35 -11.98 4.59 -14.26
C ARG A 35 -10.51 4.62 -14.62
N TYR A 36 -9.69 3.86 -13.91
CA TYR A 36 -8.25 3.88 -14.05
C TYR A 36 -7.70 2.48 -14.23
N ASP A 37 -6.64 2.39 -15.01
CA ASP A 37 -5.85 1.18 -15.12
C ASP A 37 -4.92 1.14 -13.93
N MET A 38 -5.17 0.22 -12.99
CA MET A 38 -4.51 0.25 -11.69
C MET A 38 -4.04 -1.12 -11.23
N ALA A 39 -3.09 -1.10 -10.30
CA ALA A 39 -2.54 -2.28 -9.66
C ALA A 39 -2.21 -1.98 -8.20
N VAL A 40 -2.03 -3.03 -7.41
CA VAL A 40 -1.64 -2.91 -6.00
C VAL A 40 -0.45 -3.81 -5.74
N ILE A 41 0.53 -3.26 -5.03
CA ILE A 41 1.67 -4.01 -4.49
C ILE A 41 1.49 -4.02 -2.98
N THR A 42 1.45 -5.21 -2.38
CA THR A 42 1.36 -5.37 -0.93
C THR A 42 2.70 -5.84 -0.39
N ASN A 43 3.07 -5.34 0.78
CA ASN A 43 4.28 -5.75 1.47
C ASN A 43 3.91 -6.48 2.74
N ASP A 44 4.40 -7.68 2.91
CA ASP A 44 4.22 -8.49 4.11
C ASP A 44 5.56 -8.98 4.61
N ILE A 45 5.64 -9.24 5.90
CA ILE A 45 6.89 -9.67 6.52
C ILE A 45 7.25 -11.10 6.10
N TYR A 46 6.33 -12.04 6.29
CA TYR A 46 6.59 -13.46 6.02
C TYR A 46 5.55 -14.13 5.13
N THR A 47 4.40 -13.50 4.94
CA THR A 47 3.28 -14.08 4.21
C THR A 47 2.74 -13.06 3.21
N ARG A 48 1.81 -13.50 2.36
CA ARG A 48 1.10 -12.63 1.43
C ARG A 48 -0.34 -12.42 1.87
N GLU A 49 -0.55 -12.28 3.16
CA GLU A 49 -1.87 -12.20 3.77
C GLU A 49 -2.69 -11.05 3.22
N ASP A 50 -2.09 -9.85 3.11
CA ASP A 50 -2.79 -8.67 2.58
C ASP A 50 -3.22 -8.87 1.13
N MET A 51 -2.35 -9.48 0.32
CA MET A 51 -2.69 -9.81 -1.06
C MET A 51 -3.86 -10.80 -1.11
N GLU A 52 -3.85 -11.79 -0.24
CA GLU A 52 -4.93 -12.79 -0.17
C GLU A 52 -6.26 -12.17 0.24
N ILE A 53 -6.24 -11.19 1.15
CA ILE A 53 -7.43 -10.45 1.54
C ILE A 53 -8.02 -9.71 0.33
N LEU A 54 -7.19 -9.03 -0.43
CA LEU A 54 -7.62 -8.31 -1.63
C LEU A 54 -8.14 -9.25 -2.70
N LEU A 55 -7.53 -10.43 -2.85
CA LEU A 55 -8.00 -11.45 -3.79
C LEU A 55 -9.38 -11.98 -3.40
N ARG A 56 -9.57 -12.31 -2.12
CA ARG A 56 -10.85 -12.79 -1.62
C ARG A 56 -11.95 -11.76 -1.72
N ALA A 57 -11.60 -10.50 -1.55
CA ALA A 57 -12.54 -9.38 -1.67
C ALA A 57 -12.84 -9.02 -3.13
N ASP A 58 -12.17 -9.65 -4.09
CA ASP A 58 -12.31 -9.38 -5.51
C ASP A 58 -12.09 -7.88 -5.83
N ALA A 59 -11.10 -7.29 -5.16
CA ALA A 59 -10.78 -5.87 -5.32
C ALA A 59 -10.24 -5.57 -6.71
N LEU A 60 -9.32 -6.42 -7.19
CA LEU A 60 -8.75 -6.36 -8.53
C LEU A 60 -8.52 -7.79 -9.04
N PRO A 61 -8.38 -7.97 -10.37
CA PRO A 61 -7.92 -9.24 -10.91
C PRO A 61 -6.56 -9.64 -10.32
N ALA A 62 -6.33 -10.93 -10.15
CA ALA A 62 -5.11 -11.46 -9.54
C ALA A 62 -3.83 -10.95 -10.22
N GLU A 63 -3.86 -10.76 -11.53
CA GLU A 63 -2.71 -10.27 -12.30
C GLU A 63 -2.34 -8.83 -11.97
N ARG A 64 -3.24 -8.08 -11.36
CA ARG A 64 -3.04 -6.68 -10.95
C ARG A 64 -2.62 -6.56 -9.48
N LEU A 65 -2.47 -7.67 -8.79
CA LEU A 65 -2.04 -7.71 -7.40
C LEU A 65 -0.67 -8.39 -7.33
N MET A 66 0.26 -7.78 -6.62
CA MET A 66 1.60 -8.34 -6.44
C MET A 66 1.97 -8.30 -4.95
N GLY A 67 2.30 -9.45 -4.38
CA GLY A 67 2.76 -9.55 -3.01
C GLY A 67 4.28 -9.55 -2.94
N VAL A 68 4.83 -8.74 -2.05
CA VAL A 68 6.26 -8.68 -1.77
C VAL A 68 6.48 -9.11 -0.33
N GLU A 69 7.36 -10.08 -0.12
CA GLU A 69 7.77 -10.50 1.21
C GLU A 69 9.06 -9.75 1.60
N THR A 70 8.99 -8.95 2.65
CA THR A 70 10.07 -8.07 3.06
C THR A 70 10.96 -8.64 4.15
N GLY A 71 10.59 -9.77 4.75
CA GLY A 71 11.33 -10.35 5.86
C GLY A 71 11.28 -9.46 7.10
N GLY A 72 12.36 -9.41 7.84
CA GLY A 72 12.44 -8.71 9.11
C GLY A 72 12.55 -7.20 9.05
N CYS A 73 12.65 -6.60 7.86
CA CYS A 73 12.90 -5.16 7.70
C CYS A 73 11.88 -4.49 6.77
N PRO A 74 10.58 -4.45 7.16
CA PRO A 74 9.56 -3.89 6.28
C PRO A 74 9.72 -2.40 6.01
N HIS A 75 10.23 -1.61 6.95
CA HIS A 75 10.44 -0.18 6.68
C HIS A 75 11.59 0.08 5.72
N THR A 76 12.61 -0.74 5.74
CA THR A 76 13.73 -0.62 4.81
C THR A 76 13.23 -0.75 3.38
N ALA A 77 12.32 -1.69 3.14
CA ALA A 77 11.78 -1.98 1.82
C ALA A 77 11.00 -0.81 1.20
N ILE A 78 10.48 0.10 2.00
CA ILE A 78 9.75 1.27 1.49
C ILE A 78 10.51 2.58 1.63
N ARG A 79 11.63 2.59 2.31
CA ARG A 79 12.34 3.81 2.68
C ARG A 79 13.82 3.78 2.34
N GLU A 80 14.67 3.14 3.18
CA GLU A 80 16.13 3.21 3.04
C GLU A 80 16.64 2.44 1.83
N ASP A 81 16.06 1.28 1.57
CA ASP A 81 16.40 0.45 0.41
C ASP A 81 15.10 -0.06 -0.22
N ALA A 82 14.53 0.77 -1.06
CA ALA A 82 13.27 0.48 -1.72
C ALA A 82 13.43 -0.41 -2.97
N SER A 83 14.61 -0.99 -3.20
CA SER A 83 14.91 -1.70 -4.44
C SER A 83 13.95 -2.85 -4.74
N ILE A 84 13.52 -3.62 -3.73
CA ILE A 84 12.58 -4.72 -3.93
C ILE A 84 11.22 -4.22 -4.42
N ASN A 85 10.75 -3.09 -3.88
CA ASN A 85 9.49 -2.49 -4.30
C ASN A 85 9.63 -1.75 -5.64
N LEU A 86 10.75 -1.10 -5.88
CA LEU A 86 11.03 -0.46 -7.18
C LEU A 86 11.07 -1.51 -8.29
N THR A 87 11.65 -2.67 -8.03
CA THR A 87 11.64 -3.80 -8.95
C THR A 87 10.22 -4.29 -9.20
N ALA A 88 9.41 -4.41 -8.15
CA ALA A 88 8.01 -4.81 -8.28
C ALA A 88 7.20 -3.81 -9.12
N VAL A 89 7.39 -2.52 -8.90
CA VAL A 89 6.76 -1.47 -9.72
C VAL A 89 7.19 -1.60 -11.18
N SER A 90 8.49 -1.78 -11.40
CA SER A 90 9.04 -1.93 -12.74
C SER A 90 8.46 -3.13 -13.46
N ASP A 91 8.35 -4.25 -12.79
CA ASP A 91 7.80 -5.50 -13.34
C ASP A 91 6.32 -5.33 -13.71
N ILE A 92 5.54 -4.70 -12.84
CA ILE A 92 4.11 -4.54 -13.09
C ILE A 92 3.84 -3.52 -14.20
N VAL A 93 4.65 -2.47 -14.28
CA VAL A 93 4.58 -1.49 -15.38
C VAL A 93 4.95 -2.13 -16.72
N ARG A 94 5.96 -3.00 -16.71
CA ARG A 94 6.39 -3.71 -17.92
C ARG A 94 5.29 -4.65 -18.41
N LYS A 95 4.61 -5.30 -17.48
CA LYS A 95 3.49 -6.19 -17.78
C LYS A 95 2.26 -5.43 -18.28
N TRP A 96 2.03 -4.23 -17.74
CA TRP A 96 0.88 -3.40 -18.05
C TRP A 96 1.34 -1.98 -18.41
N PRO A 97 1.79 -1.74 -19.65
CA PRO A 97 2.36 -0.44 -20.03
C PRO A 97 1.42 0.75 -19.95
N GLY A 98 0.11 0.50 -19.99
CA GLY A 98 -0.91 1.54 -19.86
C GLY A 98 -1.33 1.85 -18.43
N LEU A 99 -0.63 1.29 -17.44
CA LEU A 99 -0.97 1.44 -16.03
C LEU A 99 -0.92 2.91 -15.61
N GLU A 100 -1.98 3.38 -14.96
CA GLU A 100 -2.15 4.77 -14.57
C GLU A 100 -1.92 5.00 -13.07
N LEU A 101 -2.15 3.96 -12.25
CA LEU A 101 -2.16 4.09 -10.81
C LEU A 101 -1.64 2.82 -10.15
N VAL A 102 -0.71 2.98 -9.20
CA VAL A 102 -0.19 1.86 -8.40
C VAL A 102 -0.27 2.24 -6.92
N PHE A 103 -0.95 1.43 -6.14
CA PHE A 103 -0.90 1.52 -4.68
C PHE A 103 0.20 0.61 -4.16
N VAL A 104 1.02 1.13 -3.26
CA VAL A 104 2.05 0.34 -2.57
C VAL A 104 1.70 0.36 -1.08
N GLU A 105 1.24 -0.76 -0.56
CA GLU A 105 0.88 -0.89 0.84
C GLU A 105 2.12 -1.30 1.65
N SER A 106 2.40 -0.57 2.73
CA SER A 106 3.50 -0.91 3.62
C SER A 106 3.18 -2.16 4.44
N GLY A 107 4.22 -2.94 4.75
CA GLY A 107 4.07 -4.11 5.62
C GLY A 107 4.38 -3.77 7.08
N GLY A 108 3.97 -4.69 7.96
CA GLY A 108 4.32 -4.63 9.37
C GLY A 108 3.71 -3.47 10.13
N ASP A 109 4.20 -3.28 11.34
CA ASP A 109 3.78 -2.21 12.24
C ASP A 109 4.69 -0.99 12.03
N ASN A 110 4.43 -0.24 10.98
CA ASN A 110 5.27 0.88 10.59
C ASN A 110 4.68 2.19 11.10
N LEU A 111 5.18 2.62 12.26
CA LEU A 111 4.73 3.85 12.91
C LEU A 111 5.27 5.11 12.22
N ALA A 112 6.33 4.99 11.44
CA ALA A 112 6.96 6.11 10.75
C ALA A 112 6.81 5.98 9.24
N ALA A 113 5.60 5.83 8.77
CA ALA A 113 5.31 5.47 7.39
C ALA A 113 5.59 6.59 6.39
N THR A 114 6.85 6.92 6.19
CA THR A 114 7.29 7.71 5.07
C THR A 114 7.87 6.78 4.02
N PHE A 115 7.34 6.87 2.82
CA PHE A 115 7.87 6.14 1.68
C PHE A 115 9.01 6.94 1.04
N SER A 116 9.97 6.23 0.48
CA SER A 116 10.98 6.87 -0.35
C SER A 116 10.31 7.65 -1.48
N PRO A 117 10.73 8.89 -1.76
CA PRO A 117 10.20 9.65 -2.89
C PRO A 117 10.38 8.96 -4.24
N GLU A 118 11.35 8.06 -4.34
CA GLU A 118 11.57 7.25 -5.53
C GLU A 118 10.45 6.22 -5.72
N LEU A 119 9.85 5.76 -4.62
CA LEU A 119 8.84 4.71 -4.64
C LEU A 119 7.42 5.27 -4.72
N ALA A 120 7.13 6.35 -4.02
CA ALA A 120 5.78 6.89 -3.94
C ALA A 120 5.77 8.39 -4.22
N ASP A 121 4.84 8.82 -5.07
CA ASP A 121 4.61 10.23 -5.38
C ASP A 121 3.77 10.89 -4.29
N ILE A 122 2.83 10.13 -3.71
CA ILE A 122 1.93 10.55 -2.64
C ILE A 122 1.90 9.46 -1.58
N THR A 123 1.83 9.85 -0.32
CA THR A 123 1.70 8.89 0.78
C THR A 123 0.41 9.18 1.55
N ILE A 124 -0.37 8.13 1.78
CA ILE A 124 -1.54 8.14 2.65
C ILE A 124 -1.17 7.39 3.92
N TYR A 125 -1.34 8.02 5.06
CA TYR A 125 -1.10 7.39 6.35
C TYR A 125 -2.43 7.10 7.03
N VAL A 126 -2.70 5.82 7.29
CA VAL A 126 -3.96 5.37 7.86
C VAL A 126 -3.80 5.20 9.36
N ILE A 127 -4.68 5.79 10.13
CA ILE A 127 -4.71 5.66 11.59
C ILE A 127 -6.04 5.07 12.04
N ASP A 128 -5.98 4.28 13.11
CA ASP A 128 -7.17 3.71 13.71
C ASP A 128 -7.81 4.72 14.67
N VAL A 129 -9.00 5.16 14.34
CA VAL A 129 -9.75 6.11 15.16
C VAL A 129 -10.10 5.52 16.52
N ALA A 130 -10.39 4.23 16.58
CA ALA A 130 -10.71 3.55 17.84
C ALA A 130 -9.51 3.53 18.78
N ALA A 131 -8.31 3.22 18.29
CA ALA A 131 -7.09 3.26 19.08
C ALA A 131 -6.82 4.68 19.59
N ARG A 132 -7.02 5.69 18.76
CA ARG A 132 -6.86 7.08 19.12
C ARG A 132 -7.87 7.50 20.20
N ARG A 133 -9.11 7.02 20.12
CA ARG A 133 -10.13 7.26 21.16
C ARG A 133 -9.75 6.64 22.48
N SER A 134 -9.22 5.43 22.47
CA SER A 134 -8.76 4.73 23.68
C SER A 134 -7.65 5.54 24.37
N ASP A 135 -6.69 6.03 23.62
CA ASP A 135 -5.60 6.86 24.13
C ASP A 135 -6.13 8.16 24.74
N ARG A 136 -7.08 8.80 24.11
CA ARG A 136 -7.74 10.00 24.62
C ARG A 136 -8.50 9.74 25.92
N LYS A 137 -9.23 8.63 25.99
CA LYS A 137 -9.96 8.24 27.19
C LYS A 137 -9.02 8.00 28.35
N SER A 138 -7.93 7.28 28.11
CA SER A 138 -6.90 7.05 29.12
C SER A 138 -6.34 8.36 29.65
N THR A 139 -6.03 9.29 28.77
CA THR A 139 -5.52 10.61 29.15
C THR A 139 -6.55 11.38 29.97
N ARG A 140 -7.81 11.33 29.61
CA ARG A 140 -8.89 12.01 30.36
C ARG A 140 -9.10 11.43 31.75
N LEU A 141 -9.04 10.12 31.86
CA LEU A 141 -9.24 9.46 33.16
C LEU A 141 -8.10 9.76 34.13
N ASN A 142 -6.93 10.04 33.60
CA ASN A 142 -5.76 10.35 34.40
C ASN A 142 -5.62 11.84 34.73
N SER A 143 -6.48 12.64 34.16
CA SER A 143 -6.48 14.09 34.44
C SER A 143 -7.56 14.51 35.50
#